data_577b944ae6107715ca6e0c706ffaef92
#
_entry.id   577b944ae6107715ca6e0c706ffaef92
#
_cell.length_a   1.000
_cell.length_b   1.000
_cell.length_c   1.000
_cell.angle_alpha   90.00
_cell.angle_beta   90.00
_cell.angle_gamma   90.00
#
_symmetry.space_group_name_H-M   'P 1'
#
loop_
_entity.id
_entity.type
_entity.pdbx_description
1 polymer ?
#
loop_
_entity_poly.entity_id
_entity_poly.type
_entity_poly.pdbx_seq_one_letter_code
_entity_poly.pdbx_strand_id
1 'polypeptide(L)'
;PALARQTPEAVLKEIQTAIDASGLAAFERRVDVDALLDQSSSTLITALQKAGQVDTSGLPPMLALMVASVQDPSMAKQIKGLLVQETGTFTRSGIESGFFAGKPKANAKPKGLLAPLFGNVSTGRKELRPRGASRKVNGNVILPATIHDFGNGRDYKVDLGMSPSGESWKVTSIANMDKLVSRLQKEAAE
;
A
#
# COMPACT_ATOMS: atom_id res chain seq x y z
N PRO A 1 28.07 -10.64 22.11
CA PRO A 1 26.89 -9.84 22.41
C PRO A 1 26.03 -9.78 21.16
N ALA A 2 24.80 -10.33 21.21
CA ALA A 2 23.87 -10.15 20.13
C ALA A 2 23.58 -8.65 20.04
N LEU A 3 23.94 -8.04 18.90
CA LEU A 3 23.56 -6.68 18.59
C LEU A 3 22.04 -6.59 18.70
N ALA A 4 21.56 -5.64 19.48
CA ALA A 4 20.13 -5.47 19.68
C ALA A 4 19.47 -5.23 18.32
N ARG A 5 18.53 -6.10 17.94
CA ARG A 5 17.74 -5.88 16.71
C ARG A 5 17.04 -4.54 16.82
N GLN A 6 17.12 -3.77 15.74
CA GLN A 6 16.39 -2.52 15.63
C GLN A 6 14.90 -2.76 15.91
N THR A 7 14.24 -1.84 16.62
CA THR A 7 12.81 -2.02 16.91
C THR A 7 11.95 -1.75 15.69
N PRO A 8 10.78 -2.40 15.57
CA PRO A 8 9.83 -2.14 14.47
C PRO A 8 9.42 -0.66 14.39
N GLU A 9 9.29 0.01 15.53
CA GLU A 9 8.95 1.43 15.62
C GLU A 9 10.08 2.33 15.06
N ALA A 10 11.34 1.95 15.28
CA ALA A 10 12.49 2.64 14.68
C ALA A 10 12.52 2.47 13.15
N VAL A 11 12.16 1.28 12.65
CA VAL A 11 12.01 1.04 11.21
C VAL A 11 10.89 1.90 10.61
N LEU A 12 9.75 2.03 11.29
CA LEU A 12 8.67 2.89 10.84
C LEU A 12 9.13 4.36 10.69
N LYS A 13 9.93 4.82 11.66
CA LYS A 13 10.51 6.17 11.60
C LYS A 13 11.48 6.34 10.42
N GLU A 14 12.27 5.33 10.10
CA GLU A 14 13.16 5.35 8.93
C GLU A 14 12.36 5.38 7.62
N ILE A 15 11.25 4.62 7.54
CA ILE A 15 10.34 4.66 6.39
C ILE A 15 9.78 6.06 6.21
N GLN A 16 9.32 6.71 7.29
CA GLN A 16 8.83 8.09 7.24
C GLN A 16 9.93 9.06 6.77
N THR A 17 11.13 8.94 7.31
CA THR A 17 12.26 9.77 6.90
C THR A 17 12.59 9.61 5.41
N ALA A 18 12.52 8.38 4.90
CA ALA A 18 12.73 8.10 3.48
C ALA A 18 11.64 8.73 2.59
N ILE A 19 10.38 8.69 3.01
CA ILE A 19 9.26 9.35 2.32
C ILE A 19 9.48 10.86 2.30
N ASP A 20 9.75 11.47 3.45
CA ASP A 20 9.94 12.92 3.60
C ASP A 20 11.14 13.46 2.80
N ALA A 21 12.15 12.62 2.60
CA ALA A 21 13.33 12.90 1.79
C ALA A 21 13.17 12.56 0.29
N SER A 22 12.01 12.02 -0.13
CA SER A 22 11.80 11.48 -1.49
C SER A 22 12.85 10.42 -1.89
N GLY A 23 13.31 9.65 -0.91
CA GLY A 23 14.41 8.69 -1.02
C GLY A 23 13.92 7.28 -1.31
N LEU A 24 13.60 6.95 -2.56
CA LEU A 24 13.06 5.63 -2.94
C LEU A 24 13.99 4.48 -2.49
N ALA A 25 15.28 4.56 -2.73
CA ALA A 25 16.22 3.50 -2.34
C ALA A 25 16.26 3.28 -0.82
N ALA A 26 16.15 4.34 -0.02
CA ALA A 26 16.05 4.25 1.44
C ALA A 26 14.73 3.62 1.88
N PHE A 27 13.64 3.95 1.20
CA PHE A 27 12.32 3.36 1.41
C PHE A 27 12.32 1.86 1.11
N GLU A 28 12.81 1.44 -0.05
CA GLU A 28 12.83 0.03 -0.47
C GLU A 28 13.80 -0.85 0.35
N ARG A 29 14.77 -0.26 1.04
CA ARG A 29 15.53 -1.01 2.05
C ARG A 29 14.67 -1.47 3.23
N ARG A 30 13.60 -0.75 3.56
CA ARG A 30 12.72 -1.03 4.70
C ARG A 30 11.34 -1.56 4.30
N VAL A 31 10.97 -1.44 3.02
CA VAL A 31 9.69 -1.93 2.48
C VAL A 31 9.95 -2.77 1.26
N ASP A 32 9.51 -4.01 1.29
CA ASP A 32 9.45 -4.86 0.11
C ASP A 32 8.16 -4.55 -0.65
N VAL A 33 8.26 -3.58 -1.56
CA VAL A 33 7.09 -3.06 -2.30
C VAL A 33 6.42 -4.18 -3.08
N ASP A 34 7.20 -5.03 -3.74
CA ASP A 34 6.65 -6.08 -4.61
C ASP A 34 5.94 -7.17 -3.79
N ALA A 35 6.54 -7.62 -2.67
CA ALA A 35 5.90 -8.58 -1.77
C ALA A 35 4.62 -8.02 -1.14
N LEU A 36 4.67 -6.76 -0.69
CA LEU A 36 3.53 -6.07 -0.10
C LEU A 36 2.38 -5.93 -1.10
N LEU A 37 2.67 -5.53 -2.33
CA LEU A 37 1.68 -5.35 -3.38
C LEU A 37 1.13 -6.68 -3.91
N ASP A 38 1.96 -7.72 -3.98
CA ASP A 38 1.51 -9.08 -4.33
C ASP A 38 0.48 -9.60 -3.32
N GLN A 39 0.78 -9.48 -2.02
CA GLN A 39 -0.12 -9.88 -0.95
C GLN A 39 -1.41 -9.04 -0.97
N SER A 40 -1.30 -7.72 -1.10
CA SER A 40 -2.44 -6.80 -1.11
C SER A 40 -3.35 -7.03 -2.31
N SER A 41 -2.79 -7.22 -3.50
CA SER A 41 -3.53 -7.50 -4.73
C SER A 41 -4.23 -8.87 -4.66
N SER A 42 -3.59 -9.88 -4.07
CA SER A 42 -4.21 -11.19 -3.85
C SER A 42 -5.43 -11.09 -2.94
N THR A 43 -5.32 -10.32 -1.86
CA THR A 43 -6.44 -10.10 -0.93
C THR A 43 -7.59 -9.36 -1.62
N LEU A 44 -7.29 -8.33 -2.41
CA LEU A 44 -8.29 -7.58 -3.17
C LEU A 44 -9.02 -8.48 -4.18
N ILE A 45 -8.28 -9.24 -4.99
CA ILE A 45 -8.86 -10.19 -5.97
C ILE A 45 -9.76 -11.20 -5.28
N THR A 46 -9.29 -11.79 -4.17
CA THR A 46 -10.10 -12.76 -3.39
C THR A 46 -11.37 -12.12 -2.85
N ALA A 47 -11.32 -10.88 -2.38
CA ALA A 47 -12.49 -10.17 -1.90
C ALA A 47 -13.50 -9.90 -3.03
N LEU A 48 -13.05 -9.52 -4.21
CA LEU A 48 -13.89 -9.29 -5.39
C LEU A 48 -14.53 -10.60 -5.87
N GLN A 49 -13.78 -11.70 -5.89
CA GLN A 49 -14.32 -13.02 -6.26
C GLN A 49 -15.39 -13.50 -5.28
N LYS A 50 -15.22 -13.28 -3.97
CA LYS A 50 -16.20 -13.63 -2.94
C LYS A 50 -17.45 -12.76 -2.99
N ALA A 51 -17.32 -11.51 -3.39
CA ALA A 51 -18.45 -10.59 -3.54
C ALA A 51 -19.38 -10.97 -4.72
N GLY A 52 -18.88 -11.79 -5.66
CA GLY A 52 -19.65 -12.22 -6.83
C GLY A 52 -19.90 -11.05 -7.79
N GLN A 53 -21.17 -10.84 -8.18
CA GLN A 53 -21.52 -9.70 -9.01
C GLN A 53 -21.45 -8.41 -8.19
N VAL A 54 -20.46 -7.58 -8.52
CA VAL A 54 -20.29 -6.24 -7.95
C VAL A 54 -20.99 -5.24 -8.87
N ASP A 55 -21.75 -4.33 -8.31
CA ASP A 55 -22.29 -3.20 -9.08
C ASP A 55 -21.12 -2.32 -9.56
N THR A 56 -20.96 -2.30 -10.87
CA THR A 56 -19.89 -1.57 -11.55
C THR A 56 -20.37 -0.27 -12.20
N SER A 57 -21.63 0.10 -12.02
CA SER A 57 -22.27 1.22 -12.73
C SER A 57 -21.61 2.58 -12.45
N GLY A 58 -20.99 2.75 -11.26
CA GLY A 58 -20.24 3.94 -10.86
C GLY A 58 -18.74 3.91 -11.16
N LEU A 59 -18.23 2.81 -11.70
CA LEU A 59 -16.80 2.63 -11.93
C LEU A 59 -16.39 3.13 -13.34
N PRO A 60 -15.16 3.66 -13.49
CA PRO A 60 -14.58 3.86 -14.81
C PRO A 60 -14.60 2.56 -15.63
N PRO A 61 -14.81 2.63 -16.97
CA PRO A 61 -15.01 1.43 -17.81
C PRO A 61 -13.93 0.36 -17.67
N MET A 62 -12.67 0.77 -17.56
CA MET A 62 -11.54 -0.15 -17.36
C MET A 62 -11.64 -0.92 -16.03
N LEU A 63 -12.00 -0.24 -14.95
CA LEU A 63 -12.19 -0.88 -13.64
C LEU A 63 -13.41 -1.80 -13.64
N ALA A 64 -14.50 -1.36 -14.25
CA ALA A 64 -15.70 -2.20 -14.41
C ALA A 64 -15.38 -3.51 -15.13
N LEU A 65 -14.60 -3.42 -16.23
CA LEU A 65 -14.14 -4.59 -16.96
C LEU A 65 -13.23 -5.49 -16.12
N MET A 66 -12.28 -4.91 -15.38
CA MET A 66 -11.40 -5.67 -14.48
C MET A 66 -12.19 -6.41 -13.41
N VAL A 67 -13.13 -5.73 -12.74
CA VAL A 67 -13.97 -6.33 -11.69
C VAL A 67 -14.82 -7.46 -12.27
N ALA A 68 -15.42 -7.29 -13.45
CA ALA A 68 -16.18 -8.33 -14.12
C ALA A 68 -15.32 -9.55 -14.49
N SER A 69 -14.07 -9.33 -14.86
CA SER A 69 -13.16 -10.37 -15.35
C SER A 69 -12.47 -11.18 -14.25
N VAL A 70 -12.45 -10.72 -12.98
CA VAL A 70 -11.75 -11.44 -11.90
C VAL A 70 -12.39 -12.77 -11.52
N GLN A 71 -13.61 -13.05 -11.97
CA GLN A 71 -14.28 -14.33 -11.76
C GLN A 71 -13.62 -15.46 -12.57
N ASP A 72 -12.98 -15.15 -13.70
CA ASP A 72 -12.18 -16.10 -14.45
C ASP A 72 -10.78 -16.22 -13.83
N PRO A 73 -10.32 -17.43 -13.45
CA PRO A 73 -9.01 -17.61 -12.79
C PRO A 73 -7.83 -17.15 -13.62
N SER A 74 -7.87 -17.29 -14.95
CA SER A 74 -6.78 -16.88 -15.84
C SER A 74 -6.71 -15.35 -15.95
N MET A 75 -7.85 -14.71 -16.06
CA MET A 75 -7.98 -13.25 -16.05
C MET A 75 -7.60 -12.66 -14.70
N ALA A 76 -8.03 -13.28 -13.60
CA ALA A 76 -7.66 -12.86 -12.23
C ALA A 76 -6.15 -12.79 -12.03
N LYS A 77 -5.40 -13.77 -12.57
CA LYS A 77 -3.92 -13.75 -12.53
C LYS A 77 -3.32 -12.60 -13.32
N GLN A 78 -3.83 -12.32 -14.50
CA GLN A 78 -3.37 -11.19 -15.33
C GLN A 78 -3.69 -9.85 -14.66
N ILE A 79 -4.91 -9.69 -14.15
CA ILE A 79 -5.34 -8.50 -13.41
C ILE A 79 -4.47 -8.27 -12.18
N LYS A 80 -4.17 -9.34 -11.41
CA LYS A 80 -3.24 -9.24 -10.28
C LYS A 80 -1.88 -8.69 -10.71
N GLY A 81 -1.30 -9.23 -11.80
CA GLY A 81 -0.03 -8.76 -12.34
C GLY A 81 -0.07 -7.27 -12.71
N LEU A 82 -1.13 -6.85 -13.39
CA LEU A 82 -1.35 -5.45 -13.73
C LEU A 82 -1.48 -4.56 -12.48
N LEU A 83 -2.27 -4.97 -11.49
CA LEU A 83 -2.42 -4.23 -10.24
C LEU A 83 -1.09 -4.06 -9.51
N VAL A 84 -0.30 -5.13 -9.39
CA VAL A 84 1.04 -5.06 -8.76
C VAL A 84 1.93 -4.08 -9.50
N GLN A 85 2.00 -4.18 -10.83
CA GLN A 85 2.82 -3.30 -11.66
C GLN A 85 2.40 -1.84 -11.53
N GLU A 86 1.11 -1.55 -11.70
CA GLU A 86 0.59 -0.18 -11.74
C GLU A 86 0.65 0.49 -10.36
N THR A 87 0.27 -0.24 -9.30
CA THR A 87 0.36 0.27 -7.93
C THR A 87 1.81 0.45 -7.50
N GLY A 88 2.71 -0.43 -7.95
CA GLY A 88 4.15 -0.29 -7.75
C GLY A 88 4.71 0.95 -8.42
N THR A 89 4.35 1.20 -9.67
CA THR A 89 4.71 2.41 -10.42
C THR A 89 4.20 3.66 -9.73
N PHE A 90 2.94 3.67 -9.31
CA PHE A 90 2.34 4.79 -8.57
C PHE A 90 3.06 5.06 -7.25
N THR A 91 3.32 4.02 -6.44
CA THR A 91 3.97 4.14 -5.13
C THR A 91 5.40 4.67 -5.27
N ARG A 92 6.19 4.08 -6.15
CA ARG A 92 7.58 4.50 -6.39
C ARG A 92 7.64 5.93 -6.93
N SER A 93 6.82 6.23 -7.91
CA SER A 93 6.71 7.59 -8.46
C SER A 93 6.23 8.60 -7.42
N GLY A 94 5.28 8.24 -6.56
CA GLY A 94 4.78 9.10 -5.49
C GLY A 94 5.87 9.49 -4.48
N ILE A 95 6.79 8.57 -4.19
CA ILE A 95 7.94 8.83 -3.33
C ILE A 95 8.98 9.68 -4.06
N GLU A 96 9.46 9.23 -5.22
CA GLU A 96 10.54 9.90 -5.98
C GLU A 96 10.18 11.33 -6.40
N SER A 97 8.93 11.55 -6.76
CA SER A 97 8.45 12.88 -7.19
C SER A 97 8.18 13.86 -6.04
N GLY A 98 8.22 13.38 -4.78
CA GLY A 98 7.95 14.18 -3.60
C GLY A 98 6.46 14.40 -3.31
N PHE A 99 5.54 13.76 -4.04
CA PHE A 99 4.10 13.85 -3.73
C PHE A 99 3.81 13.38 -2.31
N PHE A 100 4.35 12.23 -1.91
CA PHE A 100 4.10 11.68 -0.58
C PHE A 100 4.85 12.40 0.55
N ALA A 101 5.85 13.21 0.20
CA ALA A 101 6.49 14.16 1.11
C ALA A 101 5.71 15.49 1.24
N GLY A 102 4.70 15.71 0.39
CA GLY A 102 4.01 17.00 0.29
C GLY A 102 4.85 18.11 -0.36
N LYS A 103 5.90 17.73 -1.08
CA LYS A 103 6.85 18.63 -1.75
C LYS A 103 7.10 18.15 -3.19
N PRO A 104 6.06 18.18 -4.07
CA PRO A 104 6.22 17.67 -5.42
C PRO A 104 7.27 18.45 -6.19
N LYS A 105 8.12 17.73 -6.92
CA LYS A 105 9.08 18.32 -7.86
C LYS A 105 8.34 19.05 -8.98
N ALA A 106 8.95 20.08 -9.54
CA ALA A 106 8.36 20.83 -10.66
C ALA A 106 8.00 19.88 -11.83
N ASN A 107 6.81 20.06 -12.39
CA ASN A 107 6.25 19.23 -13.47
C ASN A 107 6.06 17.74 -13.14
N ALA A 108 6.15 17.33 -11.87
CA ALA A 108 5.84 15.97 -11.48
C ALA A 108 4.36 15.65 -11.72
N LYS A 109 4.10 14.48 -12.31
CA LYS A 109 2.73 13.96 -12.52
C LYS A 109 2.67 12.53 -12.01
N PRO A 110 1.52 12.07 -11.46
CA PRO A 110 1.32 10.66 -11.16
C PRO A 110 1.56 9.81 -12.41
N LYS A 111 2.25 8.68 -12.26
CA LYS A 111 2.59 7.76 -13.36
C LYS A 111 1.77 6.48 -13.25
N GLY A 112 1.55 5.83 -14.40
CA GLY A 112 0.86 4.56 -14.55
C GLY A 112 -0.44 4.69 -15.34
N LEU A 113 -0.90 3.58 -15.92
CA LEU A 113 -2.16 3.52 -16.67
C LEU A 113 -3.37 3.78 -15.76
N LEU A 114 -3.26 3.39 -14.49
CA LEU A 114 -4.29 3.60 -13.48
C LEU A 114 -4.14 4.94 -12.75
N ALA A 115 -3.17 5.78 -13.12
CA ALA A 115 -2.97 7.09 -12.49
C ALA A 115 -4.24 7.96 -12.46
N PRO A 116 -5.10 7.99 -13.50
CA PRO A 116 -6.37 8.70 -13.44
C PRO A 116 -7.34 8.16 -12.38
N LEU A 117 -7.26 6.86 -12.10
CA LEU A 117 -8.07 6.18 -11.08
C LEU A 117 -7.53 6.46 -9.67
N PHE A 118 -6.22 6.53 -9.54
CA PHE A 118 -5.54 6.96 -8.32
C PHE A 118 -5.63 8.47 -8.09
N GLY A 119 -6.18 9.23 -9.03
CA GLY A 119 -6.49 10.65 -8.83
C GLY A 119 -7.43 10.90 -7.65
N ASN A 120 -8.25 9.91 -7.30
CA ASN A 120 -9.07 9.90 -6.08
C ASN A 120 -8.31 9.34 -4.86
N VAL A 121 -7.20 8.62 -5.08
CA VAL A 121 -6.24 8.27 -4.03
C VAL A 121 -5.29 9.45 -3.92
N SER A 122 -5.35 10.14 -2.81
CA SER A 122 -4.62 11.38 -2.62
C SER A 122 -3.13 11.26 -2.93
N THR A 123 -2.63 12.15 -3.78
CA THR A 123 -1.20 12.38 -4.02
C THR A 123 -0.56 13.29 -2.97
N GLY A 124 -1.29 13.66 -1.92
CA GLY A 124 -0.81 14.50 -0.84
C GLY A 124 0.18 13.80 0.09
N ARG A 125 0.75 14.58 1.01
CA ARG A 125 1.67 14.08 2.04
C ARG A 125 1.08 12.89 2.79
N LYS A 126 1.90 11.88 3.05
CA LYS A 126 1.58 10.72 3.88
C LYS A 126 2.43 10.76 5.15
N GLU A 127 1.79 10.55 6.28
CA GLU A 127 2.47 10.44 7.57
C GLU A 127 2.12 9.11 8.24
N LEU A 128 3.16 8.36 8.61
CA LEU A 128 3.04 7.10 9.32
C LEU A 128 3.24 7.33 10.81
N ARG A 129 2.29 6.86 11.61
CA ARG A 129 2.35 6.95 13.08
C ARG A 129 2.14 5.57 13.69
N PRO A 130 2.93 5.15 14.70
CA PRO A 130 2.63 3.93 15.44
C PRO A 130 1.30 4.11 16.18
N ARG A 131 0.46 3.06 16.18
CA ARG A 131 -0.86 3.05 16.84
C ARG A 131 -0.90 2.19 18.09
N GLY A 132 0.14 1.43 18.36
CA GLY A 132 0.26 0.53 19.48
C GLY A 132 1.59 -0.20 19.45
N ALA A 133 1.84 -1.03 20.47
CA ALA A 133 3.05 -1.83 20.57
C ALA A 133 3.08 -2.91 19.49
N SER A 134 4.27 -3.20 18.99
CA SER A 134 4.50 -4.32 18.09
C SER A 134 4.31 -5.66 18.80
N ARG A 135 3.86 -6.68 18.06
CA ARG A 135 3.68 -8.05 18.57
C ARG A 135 4.37 -9.07 17.68
N LYS A 136 4.98 -10.06 18.29
CA LYS A 136 5.64 -11.16 17.58
C LYS A 136 4.61 -12.19 17.12
N VAL A 137 4.74 -12.66 15.86
CA VAL A 137 3.89 -13.68 15.27
C VAL A 137 4.77 -14.57 14.38
N ASN A 138 4.99 -15.81 14.77
CA ASN A 138 5.75 -16.81 13.98
C ASN A 138 7.10 -16.31 13.43
N GLY A 139 7.92 -15.68 14.27
CA GLY A 139 9.22 -15.13 13.87
C GLY A 139 9.18 -13.76 13.17
N ASN A 140 8.02 -13.32 12.75
CA ASN A 140 7.75 -11.98 12.22
C ASN A 140 7.24 -11.05 13.32
N VAL A 141 7.01 -9.80 12.95
CA VAL A 141 6.41 -8.79 13.83
C VAL A 141 5.25 -8.14 13.11
N ILE A 142 4.19 -7.85 13.84
CA ILE A 142 3.10 -6.97 13.37
C ILE A 142 3.15 -5.69 14.19
N LEU A 143 3.30 -4.56 13.49
CA LEU A 143 3.27 -3.22 14.06
C LEU A 143 1.98 -2.51 13.64
N PRO A 144 1.04 -2.26 14.58
CA PRO A 144 -0.11 -1.42 14.31
C PRO A 144 0.34 0.02 14.02
N ALA A 145 -0.11 0.57 12.90
CA ALA A 145 0.20 1.94 12.49
C ALA A 145 -1.03 2.63 11.89
N THR A 146 -0.93 3.93 11.77
CA THR A 146 -1.89 4.77 11.05
C THR A 146 -1.14 5.48 9.93
N ILE A 147 -1.70 5.47 8.74
CA ILE A 147 -1.29 6.33 7.63
C ILE A 147 -2.27 7.50 7.60
N HIS A 148 -1.78 8.69 7.92
CA HIS A 148 -2.55 9.92 7.73
C HIS A 148 -2.28 10.47 6.34
N ASP A 149 -3.34 10.67 5.57
CA ASP A 149 -3.29 11.26 4.25
C ASP A 149 -3.73 12.73 4.31
N PHE A 150 -2.80 13.64 4.21
CA PHE A 150 -3.08 15.07 4.23
C PHE A 150 -3.83 15.56 2.98
N GLY A 151 -3.82 14.81 1.90
CA GLY A 151 -4.51 15.19 0.67
C GLY A 151 -6.03 15.04 0.78
N ASN A 152 -6.52 14.00 1.48
CA ASN A 152 -7.93 13.78 1.71
C ASN A 152 -8.36 13.93 3.18
N GLY A 153 -7.41 14.18 4.09
CA GLY A 153 -7.65 14.34 5.53
C GLY A 153 -8.06 13.05 6.26
N ARG A 154 -7.82 11.88 5.66
CA ARG A 154 -8.27 10.59 6.22
C ARG A 154 -7.14 9.81 6.88
N ASP A 155 -7.51 9.04 7.92
CA ASP A 155 -6.64 8.11 8.61
C ASP A 155 -6.94 6.68 8.16
N TYR A 156 -5.89 5.96 7.75
CA TYR A 156 -5.96 4.54 7.40
C TYR A 156 -5.22 3.71 8.42
N LYS A 157 -5.94 2.86 9.15
CA LYS A 157 -5.36 1.94 10.13
C LYS A 157 -4.79 0.72 9.42
N VAL A 158 -3.49 0.51 9.54
CA VAL A 158 -2.75 -0.59 8.92
C VAL A 158 -2.03 -1.39 9.99
N ASP A 159 -1.99 -2.70 9.82
CA ASP A 159 -1.16 -3.60 10.63
C ASP A 159 0.00 -4.07 9.75
N LEU A 160 1.17 -3.44 9.92
CA LEU A 160 2.34 -3.69 9.10
C LEU A 160 3.00 -5.00 9.53
N GLY A 161 2.98 -5.99 8.63
CA GLY A 161 3.74 -7.23 8.79
C GLY A 161 5.19 -7.03 8.39
N MET A 162 6.10 -7.29 9.32
CA MET A 162 7.54 -7.13 9.12
C MET A 162 8.25 -8.46 9.29
N SER A 163 9.09 -8.80 8.33
CA SER A 163 9.98 -9.96 8.37
C SER A 163 11.39 -9.55 8.78
N PRO A 164 12.17 -10.45 9.40
CA PRO A 164 13.58 -10.19 9.71
C PRO A 164 14.38 -9.86 8.47
N SER A 165 15.23 -8.85 8.54
CA SER A 165 16.14 -8.44 7.47
C SER A 165 17.48 -8.02 8.09
N GLY A 166 18.44 -8.96 8.15
CA GLY A 166 19.68 -8.77 8.91
C GLY A 166 19.37 -8.52 10.40
N GLU A 167 19.91 -7.45 10.94
CA GLU A 167 19.66 -7.03 12.33
C GLU A 167 18.44 -6.10 12.50
N SER A 168 17.64 -5.98 11.47
CA SER A 168 16.50 -5.09 11.40
C SER A 168 15.24 -5.82 10.89
N TRP A 169 14.25 -5.05 10.47
CA TRP A 169 12.97 -5.51 9.95
C TRP A 169 12.71 -4.89 8.58
N LYS A 170 11.97 -5.61 7.74
CA LYS A 170 11.48 -5.13 6.45
C LYS A 170 9.97 -5.36 6.37
N VAL A 171 9.20 -4.34 6.01
CA VAL A 171 7.76 -4.48 5.78
C VAL A 171 7.53 -5.32 4.52
N THR A 172 6.75 -6.39 4.66
CA THR A 172 6.48 -7.34 3.57
C THR A 172 4.99 -7.55 3.34
N SER A 173 4.13 -7.08 4.26
CA SER A 173 2.68 -7.29 4.14
C SER A 173 1.89 -6.27 4.96
N ILE A 174 0.58 -6.21 4.69
CA ILE A 174 -0.42 -5.53 5.52
C ILE A 174 -1.34 -6.62 6.06
N ALA A 175 -1.23 -6.92 7.35
CA ALA A 175 -1.92 -8.05 7.96
C ALA A 175 -3.46 -7.88 8.03
N ASN A 176 -3.95 -6.66 8.02
CA ASN A 176 -5.37 -6.31 8.01
C ASN A 176 -5.86 -5.79 6.65
N MET A 177 -5.29 -6.25 5.55
CA MET A 177 -5.62 -5.78 4.20
C MET A 177 -7.10 -6.01 3.83
N ASP A 178 -7.69 -7.09 4.31
CA ASP A 178 -9.12 -7.40 4.16
C ASP A 178 -10.03 -6.28 4.70
N LYS A 179 -9.69 -5.75 5.88
CA LYS A 179 -10.42 -4.64 6.50
C LYS A 179 -10.24 -3.33 5.75
N LEU A 180 -9.03 -3.09 5.21
CA LEU A 180 -8.76 -1.92 4.38
C LEU A 180 -9.57 -1.97 3.09
N VAL A 181 -9.59 -3.11 2.40
CA VAL A 181 -10.40 -3.31 1.19
C VAL A 181 -11.87 -3.04 1.48
N SER A 182 -12.41 -3.62 2.56
CA SER A 182 -13.82 -3.40 2.94
C SER A 182 -14.13 -1.94 3.24
N ARG A 183 -13.18 -1.20 3.83
CA ARG A 183 -13.33 0.23 4.07
C ARG A 183 -13.32 1.03 2.78
N LEU A 184 -12.37 0.77 1.89
CA LEU A 184 -12.27 1.46 0.59
C LEU A 184 -13.51 1.22 -0.28
N GLN A 185 -14.08 0.01 -0.24
CA GLN A 185 -15.34 -0.30 -0.92
C GLN A 185 -16.50 0.54 -0.39
N LYS A 186 -16.59 0.74 0.92
CA LYS A 186 -17.62 1.60 1.53
C LYS A 186 -17.44 3.08 1.13
N GLU A 187 -16.18 3.57 1.17
CA GLU A 187 -15.87 4.95 0.79
C GLU A 187 -16.14 5.24 -0.70
N ALA A 188 -16.02 4.23 -1.57
CA ALA A 188 -16.33 4.37 -3.00
C ALA A 188 -17.84 4.37 -3.29
N ALA A 189 -18.68 3.93 -2.35
CA ALA A 189 -20.13 3.91 -2.46
C ALA A 189 -20.82 5.17 -1.87
N GLU A 190 -20.08 6.05 -1.21
CA GLU A 190 -20.53 7.34 -0.67
C GLU A 190 -20.34 8.49 -1.69
#